data_a83f05c26876b9147cf4e14c03e9ca08
#
_entry.id   a83f05c26876b9147cf4e14c03e9ca08
#
_cell.length_a   1.000
_cell.length_b   1.000
_cell.length_c   1.000
_cell.angle_alpha   90.00
_cell.angle_beta   90.00
_cell.angle_gamma   90.00
#
_symmetry.space_group_name_H-M   'P 1'
#
loop_
_entity.id
_entity.type
_entity.pdbx_description
1 polymer ?
#
loop_
_entity_poly.entity_id
_entity_poly.type
_entity_poly.pdbx_seq_one_letter_code
_entity_poly.pdbx_strand_id
1 'polypeptide(L)'
;MMKKSAFLAVIILMFCNACSIKGSFQGLYSYYYKTKSQDPLLLIVPDTSTSLCEINKPDTPRIIVINGSILKECIKTNNKAVVYLWAPKCKGKFCYSLNLLQQECDTRGVALYIVAEYYDTQLMQINYKINKPISGIDVEYYNSNRTSKYLSRFIYDLTLRKDMSGRLIYFEDGVFKKSFESIEEI
;
A
#
# COMPACT_ATOMS: atom_id res chain seq x y z
N MET A 1 26.58 55.58 -7.69
CA MET A 1 26.66 54.14 -7.95
C MET A 1 26.10 53.24 -6.82
N MET A 2 25.70 53.76 -5.67
CA MET A 2 25.16 52.95 -4.51
C MET A 2 23.70 52.43 -4.64
N LYS A 3 22.88 52.99 -5.50
CA LYS A 3 21.44 52.56 -5.61
C LYS A 3 21.22 51.21 -6.29
N LYS A 4 22.09 50.78 -7.19
CA LYS A 4 21.96 49.47 -7.87
C LYS A 4 22.33 48.28 -6.99
N SER A 5 23.30 48.47 -6.06
CA SER A 5 23.71 47.40 -5.13
C SER A 5 22.67 47.09 -4.06
N ALA A 6 21.96 48.12 -3.56
CA ALA A 6 20.89 47.95 -2.59
C ALA A 6 19.67 47.21 -3.17
N PHE A 7 19.34 47.47 -4.46
CA PHE A 7 18.25 46.79 -5.14
C PHE A 7 18.54 45.28 -5.39
N LEU A 8 19.80 44.97 -5.70
CA LEU A 8 20.23 43.56 -5.87
C LEU A 8 20.18 42.79 -4.53
N ALA A 9 20.57 43.42 -3.43
CA ALA A 9 20.50 42.82 -2.09
C ALA A 9 19.04 42.50 -1.64
N VAL A 10 18.09 43.38 -1.97
CA VAL A 10 16.65 43.16 -1.67
C VAL A 10 16.09 41.98 -2.48
N ILE A 11 16.47 41.86 -3.76
CA ILE A 11 16.05 40.74 -4.59
C ILE A 11 16.59 39.41 -4.05
N ILE A 12 17.87 39.35 -3.62
CA ILE A 12 18.47 38.17 -3.03
C ILE A 12 17.79 37.79 -1.72
N LEU A 13 17.43 38.77 -0.87
CA LEU A 13 16.68 38.52 0.38
C LEU A 13 15.27 38.00 0.14
N MET A 14 14.60 38.38 -0.93
CA MET A 14 13.29 37.83 -1.31
C MET A 14 13.37 36.35 -1.79
N PHE A 15 14.45 35.96 -2.43
CA PHE A 15 14.66 34.55 -2.82
C PHE A 15 15.09 33.64 -1.67
N CYS A 16 15.62 34.17 -0.55
CA CYS A 16 15.98 33.39 0.63
C CYS A 16 14.77 33.02 1.52
N ASN A 17 13.58 33.58 1.29
CA ASN A 17 12.34 33.07 1.86
C ASN A 17 11.81 31.90 1.05
N ALA A 18 12.67 30.91 0.74
CA ALA A 18 12.25 29.66 0.19
C ALA A 18 11.22 29.04 1.14
N CYS A 19 9.96 29.07 0.76
CA CYS A 19 8.88 28.39 1.46
C CYS A 19 9.34 26.99 1.79
N SER A 20 9.67 26.71 3.05
CA SER A 20 9.79 25.34 3.51
C SER A 20 8.39 24.73 3.40
N ILE A 21 8.15 23.96 2.32
CA ILE A 21 6.91 23.21 2.15
C ILE A 21 6.88 22.17 3.28
N LYS A 22 6.30 22.52 4.41
CA LYS A 22 5.96 21.57 5.48
C LYS A 22 4.69 20.83 5.06
N GLY A 23 4.79 20.07 3.96
CA GLY A 23 3.75 19.15 3.53
C GLY A 23 4.06 17.76 4.05
N SER A 24 3.06 17.07 4.57
CA SER A 24 3.14 15.63 4.78
C SER A 24 3.08 14.97 3.39
N PHE A 25 4.22 14.54 2.85
CA PHE A 25 4.31 13.78 1.60
C PHE A 25 3.93 12.30 1.81
N GLN A 26 2.90 12.06 2.64
CA GLN A 26 2.39 10.72 2.91
C GLN A 26 1.95 10.07 1.60
N GLY A 27 2.42 8.84 1.38
CA GLY A 27 2.12 8.10 0.17
C GLY A 27 2.98 8.41 -1.06
N LEU A 28 3.89 9.41 -1.02
CA LEU A 28 4.84 9.65 -2.10
C LEU A 28 5.95 8.60 -2.15
N TYR A 29 6.38 8.15 -0.96
CA TYR A 29 7.41 7.13 -0.76
C TYR A 29 6.87 5.96 0.05
N SER A 30 7.53 4.80 -0.08
CA SER A 30 7.10 3.56 0.57
C SER A 30 7.22 3.59 2.10
N TYR A 31 8.20 4.30 2.65
CA TYR A 31 8.63 4.23 4.06
C TYR A 31 9.08 2.84 4.52
N TYR A 32 9.28 1.89 3.62
CA TYR A 32 9.73 0.52 3.92
C TYR A 32 11.01 0.50 4.75
N TYR A 33 12.07 1.17 4.29
CA TYR A 33 13.36 1.18 4.99
C TYR A 33 13.28 1.83 6.37
N LYS A 34 12.42 2.84 6.52
CA LYS A 34 12.15 3.45 7.83
C LYS A 34 11.49 2.44 8.76
N THR A 35 10.45 1.75 8.31
CA THR A 35 9.76 0.72 9.10
C THR A 35 10.70 -0.45 9.43
N LYS A 36 11.48 -0.93 8.46
CA LYS A 36 12.48 -1.99 8.63
C LYS A 36 13.54 -1.63 9.68
N SER A 37 13.93 -0.35 9.75
CA SER A 37 14.90 0.15 10.74
C SER A 37 14.27 0.35 12.13
N GLN A 38 13.02 0.82 12.22
CA GLN A 38 12.33 1.11 13.48
C GLN A 38 11.79 -0.16 14.16
N ASP A 39 11.26 -1.08 13.39
CA ASP A 39 10.70 -2.35 13.85
C ASP A 39 10.94 -3.46 12.82
N PRO A 40 12.15 -4.05 12.81
CA PRO A 40 12.47 -5.13 11.87
C PRO A 40 11.62 -6.38 12.09
N LEU A 41 11.13 -6.60 13.32
CA LEU A 41 10.29 -7.74 13.65
C LEU A 41 8.86 -7.61 13.12
N LEU A 42 8.41 -6.43 12.77
CA LEU A 42 7.11 -6.20 12.14
C LEU A 42 7.03 -6.83 10.75
N LEU A 43 8.16 -6.90 10.03
CA LEU A 43 8.21 -7.34 8.64
C LEU A 43 8.57 -8.82 8.54
N ILE A 44 7.77 -9.58 7.83
CA ILE A 44 8.10 -10.94 7.38
C ILE A 44 8.45 -10.84 5.90
N VAL A 45 9.72 -11.04 5.58
CA VAL A 45 10.20 -11.21 4.21
C VAL A 45 10.31 -12.71 3.99
N PRO A 46 9.38 -13.33 3.25
CA PRO A 46 9.40 -14.77 3.06
C PRO A 46 10.62 -15.20 2.25
N ASP A 47 11.18 -16.32 2.60
CA ASP A 47 12.09 -17.00 1.69
C ASP A 47 11.28 -17.70 0.57
N THR A 48 11.97 -18.10 -0.51
CA THR A 48 11.33 -18.73 -1.68
C THR A 48 10.71 -20.11 -1.38
N SER A 49 10.94 -20.66 -0.20
CA SER A 49 10.49 -21.99 0.22
C SER A 49 9.17 -21.95 1.00
N THR A 50 8.78 -20.79 1.54
CA THR A 50 7.59 -20.66 2.37
C THR A 50 6.36 -20.41 1.50
N SER A 51 5.31 -21.24 1.64
CA SER A 51 4.01 -20.98 1.02
C SER A 51 3.33 -19.79 1.73
N LEU A 52 3.47 -18.61 1.14
CA LEU A 52 2.88 -17.35 1.65
C LEU A 52 1.37 -17.40 1.76
N CYS A 53 0.74 -18.22 0.92
CA CYS A 53 -0.71 -18.33 0.84
C CYS A 53 -1.30 -18.99 2.10
N GLU A 54 -0.51 -19.78 2.82
CA GLU A 54 -0.90 -20.53 4.02
C GLU A 54 -0.53 -19.83 5.32
N ILE A 55 0.14 -18.67 5.25
CA ILE A 55 0.45 -17.92 6.47
C ILE A 55 -0.84 -17.42 7.10
N ASN A 56 -1.20 -18.05 8.22
CA ASN A 56 -2.28 -17.59 9.07
C ASN A 56 -1.92 -16.24 9.69
N LYS A 57 -2.93 -15.42 9.97
CA LYS A 57 -2.72 -14.18 10.70
C LYS A 57 -2.08 -14.49 12.05
N PRO A 58 -0.87 -14.00 12.35
CA PRO A 58 -0.23 -14.21 13.64
C PRO A 58 -0.95 -13.40 14.74
N ASP A 59 -0.85 -13.84 15.99
CA ASP A 59 -1.45 -13.17 17.14
C ASP A 59 -0.91 -11.74 17.33
N THR A 60 0.37 -11.56 17.04
CA THR A 60 1.00 -10.23 17.00
C THR A 60 0.98 -9.68 15.59
N PRO A 61 0.67 -8.39 15.38
CA PRO A 61 0.67 -7.78 14.07
C PRO A 61 2.00 -7.98 13.33
N ARG A 62 1.92 -8.50 12.12
CA ARG A 62 3.04 -8.71 11.20
C ARG A 62 2.61 -8.35 9.80
N ILE A 63 3.54 -7.84 9.02
CA ILE A 63 3.35 -7.44 7.63
C ILE A 63 4.13 -8.40 6.76
N ILE A 64 3.44 -9.07 5.87
CA ILE A 64 4.09 -9.95 4.89
C ILE A 64 4.53 -9.11 3.70
N VAL A 65 5.83 -9.08 3.43
CA VAL A 65 6.40 -8.35 2.29
C VAL A 65 6.28 -9.21 1.04
N ILE A 66 5.49 -8.76 0.05
CA ILE A 66 5.16 -9.54 -1.15
C ILE A 66 5.26 -8.73 -2.44
N ASN A 67 5.41 -9.43 -3.55
CA ASN A 67 5.20 -8.87 -4.89
C ASN A 67 3.86 -9.34 -5.51
N GLY A 68 3.46 -8.72 -6.62
CA GLY A 68 2.17 -9.00 -7.26
C GLY A 68 2.03 -10.41 -7.80
N SER A 69 3.14 -11.00 -8.29
CA SER A 69 3.14 -12.37 -8.81
C SER A 69 2.86 -13.40 -7.72
N ILE A 70 3.49 -13.23 -6.55
CA ILE A 70 3.26 -14.10 -5.39
C ILE A 70 1.81 -13.97 -4.90
N LEU A 71 1.30 -12.74 -4.76
CA LEU A 71 -0.09 -12.54 -4.34
C LEU A 71 -1.07 -13.18 -5.33
N LYS A 72 -0.79 -13.08 -6.63
CA LYS A 72 -1.61 -13.70 -7.68
C LYS A 72 -1.73 -15.21 -7.51
N GLU A 73 -0.64 -15.90 -7.14
CA GLU A 73 -0.69 -17.34 -6.86
C GLU A 73 -1.58 -17.65 -5.64
N CYS A 74 -1.52 -16.83 -4.59
CA CYS A 74 -2.40 -16.99 -3.43
C CYS A 74 -3.88 -16.75 -3.75
N ILE A 75 -4.18 -15.82 -4.63
CA ILE A 75 -5.57 -15.53 -5.04
C ILE A 75 -6.19 -16.73 -5.77
N LYS A 76 -5.41 -17.49 -6.55
CA LYS A 76 -5.89 -18.68 -7.29
C LYS A 76 -6.48 -19.77 -6.39
N THR A 77 -6.14 -19.79 -5.10
CA THR A 77 -6.69 -20.78 -4.15
C THR A 77 -8.12 -20.45 -3.70
N ASN A 78 -8.69 -19.33 -4.14
CA ASN A 78 -10.01 -18.86 -3.73
C ASN A 78 -10.91 -18.67 -4.96
N ASN A 79 -12.16 -19.14 -4.88
CA ASN A 79 -13.15 -18.94 -5.95
C ASN A 79 -13.43 -17.46 -6.18
N LYS A 80 -13.53 -16.67 -5.09
CA LYS A 80 -13.74 -15.22 -5.13
C LYS A 80 -12.76 -14.54 -4.20
N ALA A 81 -12.09 -13.50 -4.68
CA ALA A 81 -11.16 -12.72 -3.87
C ALA A 81 -11.23 -11.24 -4.21
N VAL A 82 -11.00 -10.41 -3.21
CA VAL A 82 -10.79 -8.97 -3.34
C VAL A 82 -9.43 -8.61 -2.78
N VAL A 83 -8.68 -7.85 -3.53
CA VAL A 83 -7.47 -7.16 -3.05
C VAL A 83 -7.81 -5.71 -2.80
N TYR A 84 -7.64 -5.26 -1.58
CA TYR A 84 -7.80 -3.86 -1.19
C TYR A 84 -6.44 -3.17 -1.11
N LEU A 85 -6.22 -2.18 -1.97
CA LEU A 85 -5.05 -1.29 -1.90
C LEU A 85 -5.27 -0.28 -0.77
N TRP A 86 -4.68 -0.57 0.37
CA TRP A 86 -4.86 0.19 1.60
C TRP A 86 -3.82 1.30 1.72
N ALA A 87 -4.30 2.56 1.76
CA ALA A 87 -3.46 3.69 2.15
C ALA A 87 -3.67 3.98 3.64
N PRO A 88 -2.72 3.71 4.53
CA PRO A 88 -2.91 3.73 5.99
C PRO A 88 -3.53 5.00 6.57
N LYS A 89 -3.18 6.17 6.02
CA LYS A 89 -3.67 7.48 6.50
C LYS A 89 -4.73 8.11 5.59
N CYS A 90 -5.36 7.32 4.75
CA CYS A 90 -6.44 7.78 3.90
C CYS A 90 -7.66 8.23 4.71
N LYS A 91 -8.27 9.34 4.33
CA LYS A 91 -9.47 9.91 4.98
C LYS A 91 -10.62 10.19 4.00
N GLY A 92 -10.50 9.73 2.77
CA GLY A 92 -11.53 9.95 1.73
C GLY A 92 -12.72 9.01 1.85
N LYS A 93 -13.75 9.25 1.05
CA LYS A 93 -15.00 8.46 1.01
C LYS A 93 -14.74 6.96 0.79
N PHE A 94 -13.74 6.60 0.01
CA PHE A 94 -13.41 5.22 -0.35
C PHE A 94 -12.23 4.65 0.47
N CYS A 95 -12.02 5.20 1.67
CA CYS A 95 -11.03 4.72 2.64
C CYS A 95 -11.74 3.91 3.71
N TYR A 96 -11.88 2.63 3.46
CA TYR A 96 -12.64 1.74 4.33
C TYR A 96 -11.85 1.33 5.57
N SER A 97 -12.57 1.18 6.70
CA SER A 97 -12.06 0.47 7.87
C SER A 97 -11.79 -0.99 7.50
N LEU A 98 -10.62 -1.51 7.87
CA LEU A 98 -10.24 -2.88 7.56
C LEU A 98 -11.19 -3.90 8.18
N ASN A 99 -11.70 -3.62 9.39
CA ASN A 99 -12.65 -4.48 10.07
C ASN A 99 -14.00 -4.54 9.33
N LEU A 100 -14.50 -3.37 8.89
CA LEU A 100 -15.75 -3.30 8.11
C LEU A 100 -15.60 -4.05 6.79
N LEU A 101 -14.51 -3.82 6.08
CA LEU A 101 -14.25 -4.47 4.80
C LEU A 101 -14.15 -6.00 4.94
N GLN A 102 -13.52 -6.48 6.02
CA GLN A 102 -13.48 -7.92 6.32
C GLN A 102 -14.90 -8.48 6.54
N GLN A 103 -15.70 -7.80 7.34
CA GLN A 103 -17.08 -8.22 7.62
C GLN A 103 -17.92 -8.31 6.34
N GLU A 104 -17.81 -7.31 5.46
CA GLU A 104 -18.52 -7.31 4.18
C GLU A 104 -18.06 -8.44 3.26
N CYS A 105 -16.77 -8.70 3.19
CA CYS A 105 -16.24 -9.81 2.41
C CYS A 105 -16.68 -11.17 2.96
N ASP A 106 -16.66 -11.35 4.30
CA ASP A 106 -17.14 -12.58 4.95
C ASP A 106 -18.62 -12.85 4.64
N THR A 107 -19.47 -11.82 4.74
CA THR A 107 -20.90 -11.93 4.46
C THR A 107 -21.19 -12.39 3.01
N ARG A 108 -20.31 -12.06 2.09
CA ARG A 108 -20.44 -12.38 0.65
C ARG A 108 -19.62 -13.61 0.22
N GLY A 109 -18.92 -14.25 1.15
CA GLY A 109 -18.07 -15.40 0.87
C GLY A 109 -16.88 -15.07 -0.04
N VAL A 110 -16.30 -13.88 0.11
CA VAL A 110 -15.17 -13.37 -0.68
C VAL A 110 -13.92 -13.31 0.19
N ALA A 111 -12.82 -13.87 -0.27
CA ALA A 111 -11.53 -13.77 0.43
C ALA A 111 -10.97 -12.35 0.32
N LEU A 112 -10.60 -11.74 1.45
CA LEU A 112 -10.00 -10.41 1.48
C LEU A 112 -8.48 -10.50 1.62
N TYR A 113 -7.78 -9.78 0.74
CA TYR A 113 -6.34 -9.51 0.81
C TYR A 113 -6.12 -8.01 0.94
N ILE A 114 -5.47 -7.58 2.02
CA ILE A 114 -5.16 -6.18 2.28
C ILE A 114 -3.70 -5.94 1.91
N VAL A 115 -3.46 -5.02 0.98
CA VAL A 115 -2.13 -4.65 0.51
C VAL A 115 -1.90 -3.17 0.80
N ALA A 116 -0.95 -2.87 1.67
CA ALA A 116 -0.60 -1.50 2.00
C ALA A 116 0.13 -0.81 0.83
N GLU A 117 -0.39 0.33 0.40
CA GLU A 117 0.24 1.14 -0.65
C GLU A 117 1.60 1.71 -0.18
N TYR A 118 1.75 1.97 1.11
CA TYR A 118 3.00 2.40 1.74
C TYR A 118 3.01 1.94 3.21
N TYR A 119 4.18 1.90 3.82
CA TYR A 119 4.34 1.44 5.19
C TYR A 119 4.07 2.57 6.20
N ASP A 120 3.32 2.25 7.24
CA ASP A 120 3.11 3.10 8.42
C ASP A 120 3.22 2.23 9.66
N THR A 121 4.35 2.31 10.35
CA THR A 121 4.68 1.43 11.48
C THR A 121 3.60 1.44 12.56
N GLN A 122 3.04 2.62 12.89
CA GLN A 122 2.03 2.74 13.95
C GLN A 122 0.69 2.07 13.57
N LEU A 123 0.21 2.33 12.36
CA LEU A 123 -1.06 1.76 11.89
C LEU A 123 -0.93 0.26 11.59
N MET A 124 0.24 -0.18 11.15
CA MET A 124 0.51 -1.60 10.87
C MET A 124 0.68 -2.46 12.11
N GLN A 125 0.94 -1.87 13.29
CA GLN A 125 0.99 -2.55 14.58
C GLN A 125 -0.39 -2.72 15.23
N ILE A 126 -1.46 -2.18 14.65
CA ILE A 126 -2.82 -2.35 15.16
C ILE A 126 -3.30 -3.78 14.84
N ASN A 127 -3.84 -4.46 15.84
CA ASN A 127 -4.43 -5.78 15.66
C ASN A 127 -5.86 -5.66 15.10
N TYR A 128 -5.98 -5.50 13.79
CA TYR A 128 -7.26 -5.45 13.10
C TYR A 128 -7.98 -6.82 13.15
N LYS A 129 -9.33 -6.79 13.15
CA LYS A 129 -10.17 -8.00 13.02
C LYS A 129 -10.26 -8.39 11.54
N ILE A 130 -9.22 -9.02 11.05
CA ILE A 130 -9.08 -9.49 9.65
C ILE A 130 -8.60 -10.94 9.64
N ASN A 131 -8.94 -11.71 8.61
CA ASN A 131 -8.65 -13.14 8.55
C ASN A 131 -7.22 -13.43 8.06
N LYS A 132 -6.68 -12.57 7.20
CA LYS A 132 -5.32 -12.70 6.65
C LYS A 132 -4.44 -11.55 7.13
N PRO A 133 -3.12 -11.75 7.27
CA PRO A 133 -2.21 -10.65 7.61
C PRO A 133 -2.21 -9.58 6.53
N ILE A 134 -1.92 -8.34 6.95
CA ILE A 134 -1.68 -7.25 6.00
C ILE A 134 -0.41 -7.55 5.21
N SER A 135 -0.47 -7.32 3.91
CA SER A 135 0.69 -7.39 3.04
C SER A 135 1.27 -6.00 2.77
N GLY A 136 2.58 -5.89 2.72
CA GLY A 136 3.31 -4.71 2.25
C GLY A 136 3.98 -5.02 0.92
N ILE A 137 4.02 -4.04 0.01
CA ILE A 137 4.65 -4.24 -1.30
C ILE A 137 6.17 -4.29 -1.16
N ASP A 138 6.79 -5.30 -1.75
CA ASP A 138 8.24 -5.47 -1.78
C ASP A 138 8.89 -4.42 -2.70
N VAL A 139 9.40 -3.37 -2.09
CA VAL A 139 10.06 -2.28 -2.82
C VAL A 139 11.46 -2.65 -3.28
N GLU A 140 12.10 -3.65 -2.64
CA GLU A 140 13.40 -4.16 -3.04
C GLU A 140 13.26 -4.96 -4.34
N TYR A 141 12.24 -5.81 -4.45
CA TYR A 141 11.90 -6.52 -5.69
C TYR A 141 11.62 -5.56 -6.85
N TYR A 142 10.83 -4.50 -6.60
CA TYR A 142 10.49 -3.52 -7.64
C TYR A 142 11.59 -2.49 -7.89
N ASN A 143 12.68 -2.51 -7.14
CA ASN A 143 13.80 -1.57 -7.23
C ASN A 143 13.33 -0.11 -7.28
N SER A 144 12.41 0.26 -6.39
CA SER A 144 11.87 1.61 -6.32
C SER A 144 11.25 1.90 -4.96
N ASN A 145 11.61 3.03 -4.37
CA ASN A 145 10.99 3.54 -3.14
C ASN A 145 9.84 4.54 -3.42
N ARG A 146 9.60 4.90 -4.70
CA ARG A 146 8.51 5.81 -5.09
C ARG A 146 7.21 5.03 -5.27
N THR A 147 6.18 5.39 -4.49
CA THR A 147 4.89 4.68 -4.46
C THR A 147 4.28 4.51 -5.84
N SER A 148 4.20 5.58 -6.63
CA SER A 148 3.63 5.49 -7.99
C SER A 148 4.34 4.48 -8.88
N LYS A 149 5.66 4.29 -8.73
CA LYS A 149 6.43 3.37 -9.57
C LYS A 149 6.24 1.90 -9.16
N TYR A 150 6.45 1.60 -7.87
CA TYR A 150 6.35 0.20 -7.45
C TYR A 150 4.89 -0.28 -7.42
N LEU A 151 3.95 0.58 -7.05
CA LEU A 151 2.52 0.24 -7.04
C LEU A 151 2.00 -0.09 -8.45
N SER A 152 2.37 0.72 -9.45
CA SER A 152 2.01 0.44 -10.85
C SER A 152 2.56 -0.91 -11.34
N ARG A 153 3.80 -1.27 -10.98
CA ARG A 153 4.39 -2.57 -11.33
C ARG A 153 3.72 -3.71 -10.58
N PHE A 154 3.45 -3.54 -9.28
CA PHE A 154 2.73 -4.49 -8.47
C PHE A 154 1.34 -4.81 -9.05
N ILE A 155 0.57 -3.77 -9.41
CA ILE A 155 -0.74 -3.90 -10.04
C ILE A 155 -0.63 -4.65 -11.37
N TYR A 156 0.38 -4.33 -12.18
CA TYR A 156 0.60 -5.01 -13.45
C TYR A 156 0.91 -6.50 -13.26
N ASP A 157 1.80 -6.86 -12.35
CA ASP A 157 2.12 -8.25 -12.04
C ASP A 157 0.88 -9.03 -11.56
N LEU A 158 0.04 -8.36 -10.76
CA LEU A 158 -1.16 -8.93 -10.20
C LEU A 158 -2.28 -9.15 -11.24
N THR A 159 -2.51 -8.16 -12.12
CA THR A 159 -3.71 -8.09 -12.98
C THR A 159 -3.43 -8.18 -14.47
N LEU A 160 -2.18 -7.98 -14.89
CA LEU A 160 -1.75 -7.76 -16.29
C LEU A 160 -2.39 -6.51 -16.93
N ARG A 161 -2.88 -5.56 -16.11
CA ARG A 161 -3.45 -4.28 -16.56
C ARG A 161 -2.58 -3.12 -16.12
N LYS A 162 -2.47 -2.12 -16.96
CA LYS A 162 -1.73 -0.87 -16.65
C LYS A 162 -2.64 0.19 -16.02
N ASP A 163 -3.88 0.23 -16.47
CA ASP A 163 -4.86 1.22 -16.04
C ASP A 163 -5.91 0.53 -15.16
N MET A 164 -6.07 1.05 -13.96
CA MET A 164 -7.04 0.58 -12.98
C MET A 164 -7.76 1.76 -12.37
N SER A 165 -9.06 1.63 -12.21
CA SER A 165 -9.89 2.56 -11.45
C SER A 165 -10.25 1.94 -10.12
N GLY A 166 -10.07 2.70 -9.02
CA GLY A 166 -10.45 2.24 -7.70
C GLY A 166 -9.40 1.39 -6.98
N ARG A 167 -9.67 1.15 -5.70
CA ARG A 167 -8.76 0.48 -4.75
C ARG A 167 -9.14 -0.96 -4.43
N LEU A 168 -10.31 -1.40 -4.88
CA LEU A 168 -10.81 -2.76 -4.73
C LEU A 168 -10.64 -3.48 -6.06
N ILE A 169 -9.90 -4.59 -6.05
CA ILE A 169 -9.56 -5.38 -7.24
C ILE A 169 -10.18 -6.76 -7.06
N TYR A 170 -11.13 -7.12 -7.91
CA TYR A 170 -11.92 -8.34 -7.79
C TYR A 170 -11.46 -9.44 -8.74
N PHE A 171 -11.37 -10.64 -8.20
CA PHE A 171 -10.95 -11.85 -8.90
C PHE A 171 -12.01 -12.96 -8.73
N GLU A 172 -12.21 -13.75 -9.79
CA GLU A 172 -12.90 -15.03 -9.75
C GLU A 172 -12.00 -16.12 -10.33
N ASP A 173 -11.88 -17.21 -9.61
CA ASP A 173 -11.01 -18.35 -9.96
C ASP A 173 -9.59 -17.92 -10.31
N GLY A 174 -9.05 -16.95 -9.56
CA GLY A 174 -7.72 -16.37 -9.76
C GLY A 174 -7.59 -15.42 -10.96
N VAL A 175 -8.68 -15.15 -11.68
CA VAL A 175 -8.70 -14.27 -12.86
C VAL A 175 -9.23 -12.89 -12.50
N PHE A 176 -8.47 -11.85 -12.84
CA PHE A 176 -8.93 -10.46 -12.68
C PHE A 176 -10.23 -10.22 -13.46
N LYS A 177 -11.24 -9.66 -12.82
CA LYS A 177 -12.54 -9.32 -13.43
C LYS A 177 -12.74 -7.81 -13.55
N LYS A 178 -12.63 -7.08 -12.44
CA LYS A 178 -12.88 -5.63 -12.39
C LYS A 178 -12.12 -4.98 -11.24
N SER A 179 -12.00 -3.66 -11.30
CA SER A 179 -11.61 -2.83 -10.17
C SER A 179 -12.66 -1.75 -9.94
N PHE A 180 -12.85 -1.37 -8.69
CA PHE A 180 -13.91 -0.43 -8.29
C PHE A 180 -13.52 0.30 -7.00
N GLU A 181 -14.31 1.31 -6.62
CA GLU A 181 -14.08 2.10 -5.41
C GLU A 181 -15.07 1.77 -4.30
N SER A 182 -16.31 1.43 -4.65
CA SER A 182 -17.36 1.19 -3.66
C SER A 182 -17.39 -0.25 -3.17
N ILE A 183 -17.41 -0.44 -1.84
CA ILE A 183 -17.59 -1.75 -1.19
C ILE A 183 -18.91 -2.44 -1.59
N GLU A 184 -19.89 -1.67 -2.00
CA GLU A 184 -21.19 -2.17 -2.44
C GLU A 184 -21.11 -2.99 -3.74
N GLU A 185 -20.01 -2.83 -4.48
CA GLU A 185 -19.76 -3.53 -5.75
C GLU A 185 -19.09 -4.90 -5.61
N ILE A 186 -18.76 -5.31 -4.37
CA ILE A 186 -18.19 -6.64 -4.06
C ILE A 186 -19.15 -7.78 -4.38
#